data_89e2acc628de4a7ab222c355eb351087
#
_entry.id   89e2acc628de4a7ab222c355eb351087
#
_cell.length_a   1.000
_cell.length_b   1.000
_cell.length_c   1.000
_cell.angle_alpha   90.00
_cell.angle_beta   90.00
_cell.angle_gamma   90.00
#
_symmetry.space_group_name_H-M   'P 1'
#
loop_
_entity.id
_entity.type
_entity.pdbx_description
1 polymer ?
#
loop_
_entity_poly.entity_id
_entity_poly.type
_entity_poly.pdbx_seq_one_letter_code
_entity_poly.pdbx_strand_id
1 'polypeptide(L)'
;MAVPREDPTPTLVSARVRLRALDPDDAPTLRALVASPAVSRWWHPPDDDFPWDFDVDTTRWVVELAHAPDLGPSGAVVGMVQAWENDDPDYDENGIDLFLAASVHRHGLGREVVTTVRDWLVDMRGHHLVTIDPAASNAAAIACYTACGFRPVGVLHGRERDTDREGWHDTLLMQYCSWW
;
A
#
# COMPACT_ATOMS: atom_id res chain seq x y z
N MET A 1 -17.98 -7.66 17.88
CA MET A 1 -18.48 -7.91 16.52
C MET A 1 -18.40 -6.57 15.82
N ALA A 2 -17.32 -6.34 15.05
CA ALA A 2 -17.14 -5.08 14.33
C ALA A 2 -18.29 -4.92 13.33
N VAL A 3 -18.92 -3.74 13.32
CA VAL A 3 -19.92 -3.38 12.31
C VAL A 3 -19.14 -3.20 10.99
N PRO A 4 -19.53 -3.86 9.90
CA PRO A 4 -18.88 -3.64 8.61
C PRO A 4 -18.92 -2.14 8.29
N ARG A 5 -17.81 -1.59 7.80
CA ARG A 5 -17.82 -0.22 7.26
C ARG A 5 -18.78 -0.17 6.09
N GLU A 6 -19.87 0.58 6.26
CA GLU A 6 -20.89 0.77 5.20
C GLU A 6 -20.43 1.78 4.13
N ASP A 7 -19.30 2.46 4.33
CA ASP A 7 -18.84 3.46 3.39
C ASP A 7 -18.14 2.80 2.18
N PRO A 8 -18.57 3.12 0.96
CA PRO A 8 -17.94 2.60 -0.24
C PRO A 8 -16.49 3.11 -0.33
N THR A 9 -15.59 2.26 -0.83
CA THR A 9 -14.19 2.64 -1.09
C THR A 9 -14.13 3.93 -1.93
N PRO A 10 -13.58 5.03 -1.40
CA PRO A 10 -13.55 6.29 -2.12
C PRO A 10 -12.62 6.24 -3.32
N THR A 11 -12.90 7.01 -4.36
CA THR A 11 -11.93 7.24 -5.44
C THR A 11 -11.02 8.38 -5.04
N LEU A 12 -9.70 8.13 -5.01
CA LEU A 12 -8.69 9.15 -4.76
C LEU A 12 -7.95 9.45 -6.07
N VAL A 13 -7.69 10.71 -6.34
CA VAL A 13 -7.07 11.16 -7.59
C VAL A 13 -5.87 12.02 -7.29
N SER A 14 -4.78 11.77 -7.99
CA SER A 14 -3.57 12.59 -7.98
C SER A 14 -3.19 13.01 -9.41
N ALA A 15 -1.98 13.53 -9.60
CA ALA A 15 -1.57 14.06 -10.90
C ALA A 15 -1.55 12.98 -12.01
N ARG A 16 -1.07 11.76 -11.68
CA ARG A 16 -0.82 10.71 -12.68
C ARG A 16 -1.56 9.41 -12.41
N VAL A 17 -2.14 9.23 -11.20
CA VAL A 17 -2.84 8.01 -10.83
C VAL A 17 -4.24 8.30 -10.31
N ARG A 18 -5.10 7.30 -10.49
CA ARG A 18 -6.39 7.18 -9.85
C ARG A 18 -6.40 5.91 -9.00
N LEU A 19 -6.75 6.06 -7.74
CA LEU A 19 -6.98 4.96 -6.82
C LEU A 19 -8.49 4.73 -6.75
N ARG A 20 -8.95 3.58 -7.17
CA ARG A 20 -10.37 3.24 -7.23
C ARG A 20 -10.67 1.91 -6.55
N ALA A 21 -11.93 1.70 -6.20
CA ALA A 21 -12.38 0.40 -5.70
C ALA A 21 -12.01 -0.74 -6.68
N LEU A 22 -11.83 -1.94 -6.14
CA LEU A 22 -11.60 -3.14 -6.92
C LEU A 22 -12.83 -3.48 -7.76
N ASP A 23 -12.58 -3.96 -8.99
CA ASP A 23 -13.54 -4.57 -9.87
C ASP A 23 -13.16 -6.05 -10.08
N PRO A 24 -14.12 -6.99 -10.25
CA PRO A 24 -13.80 -8.39 -10.53
C PRO A 24 -12.84 -8.59 -11.72
N ASP A 25 -12.90 -7.73 -12.71
CA ASP A 25 -12.02 -7.78 -13.89
C ASP A 25 -10.55 -7.42 -13.58
N ASP A 26 -10.25 -6.84 -12.40
CA ASP A 26 -8.89 -6.52 -11.99
C ASP A 26 -8.10 -7.75 -11.49
N ALA A 27 -8.78 -8.76 -10.98
CA ALA A 27 -8.14 -9.90 -10.33
C ALA A 27 -7.06 -10.60 -11.17
N PRO A 28 -7.26 -10.90 -12.46
CA PRO A 28 -6.23 -11.51 -13.27
C PRO A 28 -4.96 -10.65 -13.38
N THR A 29 -5.12 -9.32 -13.55
CA THR A 29 -4.01 -8.39 -13.65
C THR A 29 -3.26 -8.27 -12.32
N LEU A 30 -3.96 -8.12 -11.21
CA LEU A 30 -3.36 -8.02 -9.88
C LEU A 30 -2.60 -9.29 -9.50
N ARG A 31 -3.17 -10.47 -9.77
CA ARG A 31 -2.50 -11.77 -9.57
C ARG A 31 -1.21 -11.89 -10.39
N ALA A 32 -1.25 -11.47 -11.65
CA ALA A 32 -0.06 -11.48 -12.51
C ALA A 32 1.02 -10.52 -11.98
N LEU A 33 0.64 -9.36 -11.45
CA LEU A 33 1.57 -8.40 -10.85
C LEU A 33 2.21 -8.96 -9.58
N VAL A 34 1.44 -9.55 -8.66
CA VAL A 34 1.98 -10.16 -7.44
C VAL A 34 2.94 -11.30 -7.77
N ALA A 35 2.62 -12.13 -8.77
CA ALA A 35 3.48 -13.23 -9.19
C ALA A 35 4.76 -12.77 -9.92
N SER A 36 4.85 -11.49 -10.31
CA SER A 36 6.05 -10.98 -11.00
C SER A 36 7.26 -10.92 -10.06
N PRO A 37 8.51 -11.17 -10.55
CA PRO A 37 9.71 -11.18 -9.70
C PRO A 37 9.99 -9.86 -8.96
N ALA A 38 9.49 -8.75 -9.46
CA ALA A 38 9.65 -7.44 -8.84
C ALA A 38 8.80 -7.29 -7.57
N VAL A 39 7.64 -7.95 -7.53
CA VAL A 39 6.69 -7.90 -6.42
C VAL A 39 6.84 -9.12 -5.50
N SER A 40 6.88 -10.34 -6.06
CA SER A 40 6.89 -11.61 -5.29
C SER A 40 8.08 -11.76 -4.34
N ARG A 41 9.15 -11.01 -4.56
CA ARG A 41 10.30 -10.94 -3.63
C ARG A 41 10.00 -10.22 -2.32
N TRP A 42 8.91 -9.43 -2.26
CA TRP A 42 8.53 -8.58 -1.14
C TRP A 42 7.08 -8.80 -0.68
N TRP A 43 6.30 -9.48 -1.48
CA TRP A 43 4.88 -9.72 -1.24
C TRP A 43 4.59 -11.20 -1.27
N HIS A 44 3.88 -11.71 -0.28
CA HIS A 44 3.55 -13.13 -0.22
C HIS A 44 2.74 -13.58 -1.43
N PRO A 45 2.87 -14.86 -1.83
CA PRO A 45 1.99 -15.44 -2.85
C PRO A 45 0.53 -15.20 -2.46
N PRO A 46 -0.32 -14.79 -3.40
CA PRO A 46 -1.70 -14.49 -3.13
C PRO A 46 -2.50 -15.75 -2.80
N ASP A 47 -3.37 -15.67 -1.82
CA ASP A 47 -4.34 -16.71 -1.50
C ASP A 47 -5.43 -16.83 -2.60
N ASP A 48 -6.28 -17.87 -2.52
CA ASP A 48 -7.25 -18.18 -3.56
C ASP A 48 -8.32 -17.08 -3.74
N ASP A 49 -8.63 -16.34 -2.68
CA ASP A 49 -9.61 -15.25 -2.67
C ASP A 49 -9.01 -13.86 -2.95
N PHE A 50 -7.68 -13.73 -3.11
CA PHE A 50 -7.06 -12.46 -3.51
C PHE A 50 -7.68 -11.96 -4.84
N PRO A 51 -7.98 -10.67 -4.97
CA PRO A 51 -7.65 -9.55 -4.10
C PRO A 51 -8.74 -9.18 -3.07
N TRP A 52 -9.67 -10.06 -2.72
CA TRP A 52 -10.72 -9.82 -1.71
C TRP A 52 -10.42 -10.45 -0.33
N ASP A 53 -9.20 -10.88 -0.09
CA ASP A 53 -8.65 -11.48 1.13
C ASP A 53 -8.33 -10.45 2.22
N PHE A 54 -9.11 -9.38 2.36
CA PHE A 54 -8.85 -8.32 3.31
C PHE A 54 -9.94 -8.20 4.38
N ASP A 55 -9.52 -7.72 5.57
CA ASP A 55 -10.38 -7.54 6.73
C ASP A 55 -11.30 -6.31 6.59
N VAL A 56 -12.34 -6.25 7.43
CA VAL A 56 -13.37 -5.20 7.42
C VAL A 56 -12.83 -3.79 7.74
N ASP A 57 -11.68 -3.71 8.42
CA ASP A 57 -10.97 -2.47 8.75
C ASP A 57 -9.94 -2.05 7.70
N THR A 58 -9.86 -2.80 6.60
CA THR A 58 -8.95 -2.52 5.49
C THR A 58 -9.71 -1.92 4.30
N THR A 59 -9.22 -0.79 3.80
CA THR A 59 -9.65 -0.21 2.53
C THR A 59 -8.59 -0.51 1.47
N ARG A 60 -9.01 -1.09 0.34
CA ARG A 60 -8.10 -1.51 -0.74
C ARG A 60 -8.47 -0.83 -2.05
N TRP A 61 -7.45 -0.33 -2.76
CA TRP A 61 -7.60 0.32 -4.06
C TRP A 61 -6.74 -0.34 -5.13
N VAL A 62 -7.26 -0.34 -6.33
CA VAL A 62 -6.47 -0.53 -7.55
C VAL A 62 -5.75 0.78 -7.87
N VAL A 63 -4.47 0.68 -8.21
CA VAL A 63 -3.69 1.80 -8.74
C VAL A 63 -3.76 1.79 -10.26
N GLU A 64 -4.39 2.82 -10.82
CA GLU A 64 -4.64 2.97 -12.25
C GLU A 64 -3.95 4.23 -12.78
N LEU A 65 -3.30 4.13 -13.96
CA LEU A 65 -2.72 5.30 -14.61
C LEU A 65 -3.83 6.24 -15.10
N ALA A 66 -3.73 7.53 -14.78
CA ALA A 66 -4.66 8.57 -15.24
C ALA A 66 -4.01 9.46 -16.33
N HIS A 67 -2.97 10.20 -15.97
CA HIS A 67 -2.28 11.15 -16.84
C HIS A 67 -0.77 10.90 -16.88
N ALA A 68 -0.38 9.73 -17.36
CA ALA A 68 1.02 9.30 -17.42
C ALA A 68 1.34 8.61 -18.76
N PRO A 69 1.24 9.30 -19.90
CA PRO A 69 1.36 8.70 -21.24
C PRO A 69 2.73 8.10 -21.52
N ASP A 70 3.75 8.51 -20.79
CA ASP A 70 5.10 7.97 -20.80
C ASP A 70 5.25 6.63 -20.06
N LEU A 71 4.27 6.27 -19.22
CA LEU A 71 4.27 5.04 -18.43
C LEU A 71 3.29 3.98 -18.95
N GLY A 72 2.30 4.39 -19.72
CA GLY A 72 1.30 3.50 -20.28
C GLY A 72 -0.02 4.19 -20.63
N PRO A 73 -0.98 3.43 -21.17
CA PRO A 73 -2.29 3.98 -21.49
C PRO A 73 -3.06 4.36 -20.23
N SER A 74 -3.88 5.40 -20.33
CA SER A 74 -4.83 5.77 -19.28
C SER A 74 -5.79 4.60 -19.01
N GLY A 75 -6.05 4.31 -17.76
CA GLY A 75 -6.83 3.15 -17.33
C GLY A 75 -6.02 1.87 -17.10
N ALA A 76 -4.71 1.87 -17.41
CA ALA A 76 -3.89 0.71 -17.12
C ALA A 76 -3.73 0.48 -15.62
N VAL A 77 -4.06 -0.73 -15.16
CA VAL A 77 -3.83 -1.18 -13.78
C VAL A 77 -2.34 -1.47 -13.60
N VAL A 78 -1.71 -0.76 -12.68
CA VAL A 78 -0.26 -0.84 -12.43
C VAL A 78 0.10 -1.23 -11.00
N GLY A 79 -0.88 -1.54 -10.16
CA GLY A 79 -0.63 -1.97 -8.80
C GLY A 79 -1.87 -1.96 -7.91
N MET A 80 -1.62 -2.13 -6.64
CA MET A 80 -2.61 -2.11 -5.57
C MET A 80 -2.02 -1.37 -4.37
N VAL A 81 -2.87 -0.70 -3.62
CA VAL A 81 -2.55 -0.11 -2.32
C VAL A 81 -3.69 -0.38 -1.37
N GLN A 82 -3.37 -0.61 -0.11
CA GLN A 82 -4.35 -0.74 0.96
C GLN A 82 -3.96 0.09 2.16
N ALA A 83 -4.97 0.50 2.93
CA ALA A 83 -4.84 1.09 4.24
C ALA A 83 -5.67 0.27 5.23
N TRP A 84 -5.09 -0.09 6.35
CA TRP A 84 -5.79 -0.68 7.48
C TRP A 84 -5.87 0.34 8.61
N GLU A 85 -6.93 0.30 9.38
CA GLU A 85 -7.20 1.25 10.47
C GLU A 85 -7.73 0.46 11.68
N ASN A 86 -7.21 0.75 12.87
CA ASN A 86 -7.74 0.22 14.13
C ASN A 86 -8.80 1.19 14.69
N ASP A 87 -9.93 0.67 15.13
CA ASP A 87 -11.03 1.47 15.69
C ASP A 87 -10.90 1.70 17.21
N ASP A 88 -9.78 1.34 17.84
CA ASP A 88 -9.57 1.57 19.26
C ASP A 88 -9.41 3.08 19.54
N PRO A 89 -10.31 3.69 20.35
CA PRO A 89 -10.30 5.14 20.56
C PRO A 89 -9.08 5.63 21.39
N ASP A 90 -8.37 4.74 22.05
CA ASP A 90 -7.22 5.07 22.89
C ASP A 90 -5.89 4.99 22.13
N TYR A 91 -5.90 4.40 20.91
CA TYR A 91 -4.70 4.20 20.09
C TYR A 91 -4.96 4.60 18.64
N ASP A 92 -4.10 5.45 18.10
CA ASP A 92 -4.10 5.76 16.66
C ASP A 92 -3.17 4.77 15.93
N GLU A 93 -3.72 3.64 15.53
CA GLU A 93 -3.02 2.58 14.84
C GLU A 93 -3.61 2.38 13.43
N ASN A 94 -2.79 2.61 12.43
CA ASN A 94 -3.14 2.41 11.03
C ASN A 94 -1.87 2.23 10.20
N GLY A 95 -2.01 1.77 8.98
CA GLY A 95 -0.86 1.59 8.11
C GLY A 95 -1.23 1.48 6.64
N ILE A 96 -0.19 1.48 5.81
CA ILE A 96 -0.27 1.43 4.35
C ILE A 96 0.61 0.30 3.83
N ASP A 97 0.05 -0.53 2.94
CA ASP A 97 0.80 -1.52 2.17
C ASP A 97 0.52 -1.33 0.69
N LEU A 98 1.54 -1.53 -0.17
CA LEU A 98 1.35 -1.41 -1.62
C LEU A 98 2.36 -2.22 -2.42
N PHE A 99 1.96 -2.55 -3.63
CA PHE A 99 2.89 -2.96 -4.68
C PHE A 99 2.56 -2.29 -6.00
N LEU A 100 3.59 -2.11 -6.82
CA LEU A 100 3.49 -1.53 -8.16
C LEU A 100 4.21 -2.42 -9.18
N ALA A 101 3.74 -2.39 -10.41
CA ALA A 101 4.39 -3.04 -11.54
C ALA A 101 5.82 -2.52 -11.74
N ALA A 102 6.75 -3.40 -12.12
CA ALA A 102 8.14 -3.01 -12.39
C ALA A 102 8.27 -1.90 -13.45
N SER A 103 7.36 -1.88 -14.43
CA SER A 103 7.34 -0.89 -15.52
C SER A 103 7.18 0.56 -15.04
N VAL A 104 6.61 0.77 -13.85
CA VAL A 104 6.39 2.12 -13.28
C VAL A 104 7.32 2.45 -12.12
N HIS A 105 8.29 1.56 -11.81
CA HIS A 105 9.29 1.83 -10.78
C HIS A 105 10.24 2.97 -11.20
N ARG A 106 10.76 3.72 -10.22
CA ARG A 106 11.70 4.84 -10.39
C ARG A 106 11.16 6.05 -11.15
N HIS A 107 9.85 6.09 -11.43
CA HIS A 107 9.17 7.24 -12.04
C HIS A 107 8.45 8.11 -11.01
N GLY A 108 8.62 7.84 -9.71
CA GLY A 108 7.99 8.59 -8.62
C GLY A 108 6.53 8.24 -8.35
N LEU A 109 5.96 7.24 -9.05
CA LEU A 109 4.57 6.83 -8.83
C LEU A 109 4.33 6.31 -7.41
N GLY A 110 5.24 5.50 -6.86
CA GLY A 110 5.12 5.00 -5.49
C GLY A 110 4.99 6.12 -4.47
N ARG A 111 5.80 7.18 -4.62
CA ARG A 111 5.68 8.38 -3.78
C ARG A 111 4.30 9.04 -3.91
N GLU A 112 3.80 9.17 -5.14
CA GLU A 112 2.50 9.77 -5.41
C GLU A 112 1.36 8.97 -4.77
N VAL A 113 1.34 7.64 -4.94
CA VAL A 113 0.36 6.73 -4.33
C VAL A 113 0.39 6.81 -2.81
N VAL A 114 1.57 6.65 -2.19
CA VAL A 114 1.71 6.69 -0.73
C VAL A 114 1.30 8.04 -0.15
N THR A 115 1.70 9.14 -0.79
CA THR A 115 1.29 10.48 -0.35
C THR A 115 -0.23 10.65 -0.41
N THR A 116 -0.86 10.19 -1.49
CA THR A 116 -2.32 10.30 -1.67
C THR A 116 -3.09 9.52 -0.59
N VAL A 117 -2.66 8.29 -0.26
CA VAL A 117 -3.32 7.49 0.78
C VAL A 117 -3.03 8.03 2.18
N ARG A 118 -1.78 8.46 2.46
CA ARG A 118 -1.42 9.11 3.71
C ARG A 118 -2.26 10.36 3.96
N ASP A 119 -2.40 11.23 2.95
CA ASP A 119 -3.17 12.47 3.07
C ASP A 119 -4.66 12.15 3.26
N TRP A 120 -5.18 11.10 2.62
CA TRP A 120 -6.54 10.63 2.88
C TRP A 120 -6.73 10.15 4.33
N LEU A 121 -5.80 9.37 4.88
CA LEU A 121 -5.83 8.93 6.28
C LEU A 121 -5.81 10.13 7.24
N VAL A 122 -4.96 11.12 6.97
CA VAL A 122 -4.82 12.31 7.83
C VAL A 122 -6.00 13.27 7.68
N ASP A 123 -6.30 13.69 6.46
CA ASP A 123 -7.23 14.81 6.21
C ASP A 123 -8.70 14.37 6.23
N MET A 124 -8.98 13.13 5.82
CA MET A 124 -10.35 12.64 5.67
C MET A 124 -10.75 11.64 6.76
N ARG A 125 -9.79 10.85 7.28
CA ARG A 125 -10.05 9.87 8.35
C ARG A 125 -9.72 10.42 9.74
N GLY A 126 -8.93 11.50 9.82
CA GLY A 126 -8.59 12.18 11.06
C GLY A 126 -7.41 11.58 11.83
N HIS A 127 -6.68 10.65 11.23
CA HIS A 127 -5.47 10.10 11.83
C HIS A 127 -4.36 11.13 11.92
N HIS A 128 -3.63 11.14 12.99
CA HIS A 128 -2.45 12.01 13.15
C HIS A 128 -1.14 11.25 12.98
N LEU A 129 -1.18 9.94 13.06
CA LEU A 129 -0.08 9.02 12.90
C LEU A 129 -0.40 8.03 11.78
N VAL A 130 0.54 7.80 10.86
CA VAL A 130 0.44 6.77 9.82
C VAL A 130 1.71 5.94 9.83
N THR A 131 1.59 4.61 9.77
CA THR A 131 2.72 3.70 9.79
C THR A 131 2.91 2.97 8.46
N ILE A 132 4.14 2.50 8.23
CA ILE A 132 4.51 1.61 7.13
C ILE A 132 5.76 0.84 7.55
N ASP A 133 5.85 -0.45 7.21
CA ASP A 133 6.94 -1.30 7.70
C ASP A 133 7.58 -2.18 6.60
N PRO A 134 8.28 -1.57 5.63
CA PRO A 134 8.96 -2.32 4.58
C PRO A 134 9.99 -3.30 5.13
N ALA A 135 10.26 -4.39 4.40
CA ALA A 135 11.42 -5.22 4.68
C ALA A 135 12.67 -4.35 4.86
N ALA A 136 13.45 -4.55 5.91
CA ALA A 136 14.63 -3.71 6.24
C ALA A 136 15.69 -3.71 5.13
N SER A 137 15.69 -4.74 4.27
CA SER A 137 16.55 -4.85 3.08
C SER A 137 15.99 -4.17 1.83
N ASN A 138 14.74 -3.67 1.86
CA ASN A 138 14.10 -2.99 0.73
C ASN A 138 14.47 -1.49 0.69
N ALA A 139 15.71 -1.19 0.35
CA ALA A 139 16.23 0.18 0.31
C ALA A 139 15.41 1.11 -0.62
N ALA A 140 14.80 0.56 -1.68
CA ALA A 140 14.00 1.36 -2.62
C ALA A 140 12.68 1.83 -1.99
N ALA A 141 11.98 0.94 -1.26
CA ALA A 141 10.77 1.29 -0.53
C ALA A 141 11.08 2.30 0.59
N ILE A 142 12.13 2.04 1.39
CA ILE A 142 12.57 2.94 2.47
C ILE A 142 12.86 4.36 1.95
N ALA A 143 13.59 4.47 0.83
CA ALA A 143 13.86 5.77 0.20
C ALA A 143 12.57 6.46 -0.29
N CYS A 144 11.64 5.69 -0.87
CA CYS A 144 10.34 6.20 -1.30
C CYS A 144 9.54 6.76 -0.11
N TYR A 145 9.42 6.02 0.98
CA TYR A 145 8.65 6.42 2.16
C TYR A 145 9.29 7.59 2.90
N THR A 146 10.62 7.61 2.99
CA THR A 146 11.36 8.78 3.49
C THR A 146 11.03 10.04 2.68
N ALA A 147 10.95 9.93 1.35
CA ALA A 147 10.57 11.03 0.48
C ALA A 147 9.08 11.44 0.61
N CYS A 148 8.23 10.57 1.20
CA CYS A 148 6.85 10.86 1.58
C CYS A 148 6.73 11.47 2.99
N GLY A 149 7.84 11.71 3.71
CA GLY A 149 7.85 12.29 5.04
C GLY A 149 7.80 11.27 6.19
N PHE A 150 7.83 9.97 5.88
CA PHE A 150 7.95 8.95 6.93
C PHE A 150 9.37 8.95 7.52
N ARG A 151 9.46 8.77 8.83
CA ARG A 151 10.73 8.69 9.58
C ARG A 151 10.90 7.30 10.19
N PRO A 152 12.12 6.73 10.19
CA PRO A 152 12.39 5.47 10.87
C PRO A 152 12.09 5.56 12.36
N VAL A 153 11.42 4.53 12.88
CA VAL A 153 11.18 4.33 14.32
C VAL A 153 12.17 3.31 14.88
N GLY A 154 12.27 2.16 14.21
CA GLY A 154 13.15 1.08 14.63
C GLY A 154 13.01 -0.17 13.78
N VAL A 155 13.96 -1.08 13.91
CA VAL A 155 13.93 -2.38 13.26
C VAL A 155 13.15 -3.37 14.14
N LEU A 156 12.20 -4.05 13.55
CA LEU A 156 11.48 -5.17 14.15
C LEU A 156 12.11 -6.46 13.66
N HIS A 157 12.85 -7.13 14.54
CA HIS A 157 13.60 -8.34 14.18
C HIS A 157 12.70 -9.56 13.99
N GLY A 158 12.89 -10.25 12.86
CA GLY A 158 12.13 -11.46 12.54
C GLY A 158 10.60 -11.21 12.52
N ARG A 159 10.19 -10.06 12.08
CA ARG A 159 8.78 -9.59 12.15
C ARG A 159 7.90 -10.28 11.13
N GLU A 160 8.42 -10.51 9.94
CA GLU A 160 7.65 -11.02 8.81
C GLU A 160 8.25 -12.31 8.24
N ARG A 161 7.40 -13.22 7.81
CA ARG A 161 7.83 -14.45 7.13
C ARG A 161 8.44 -14.09 5.77
N ASP A 162 9.49 -14.82 5.39
CA ASP A 162 9.99 -14.75 4.02
C ASP A 162 8.94 -15.21 3.02
N THR A 163 8.97 -14.69 1.81
CA THR A 163 7.96 -15.00 0.78
C THR A 163 7.96 -16.47 0.36
N ASP A 164 9.08 -17.21 0.55
CA ASP A 164 9.17 -18.65 0.40
C ASP A 164 8.70 -19.43 1.64
N ARG A 165 8.39 -18.73 2.75
CA ARG A 165 7.95 -19.26 4.04
C ARG A 165 8.99 -20.11 4.77
N GLU A 166 10.25 -20.11 4.34
CA GLU A 166 11.32 -20.87 4.98
C GLU A 166 11.97 -20.15 6.16
N GLY A 167 11.94 -18.80 6.16
CA GLY A 167 12.56 -17.97 7.20
C GLY A 167 11.70 -16.81 7.68
N TRP A 168 12.36 -15.88 8.34
CA TRP A 168 11.82 -14.63 8.84
C TRP A 168 12.78 -13.51 8.52
N HIS A 169 12.27 -12.36 8.12
CA HIS A 169 13.09 -11.18 7.90
C HIS A 169 12.71 -10.01 8.81
N ASP A 170 13.65 -9.09 8.92
CA ASP A 170 13.46 -7.87 9.67
C ASP A 170 12.67 -6.85 8.84
N THR A 171 11.77 -6.11 9.49
CA THR A 171 11.12 -4.94 8.89
C THR A 171 11.61 -3.66 9.55
N LEU A 172 11.56 -2.55 8.82
CA LEU A 172 11.83 -1.22 9.35
C LEU A 172 10.50 -0.50 9.57
N LEU A 173 10.07 -0.41 10.84
CA LEU A 173 8.93 0.42 11.17
C LEU A 173 9.25 1.88 10.90
N MET A 174 8.45 2.52 10.07
CA MET A 174 8.50 3.94 9.75
C MET A 174 7.16 4.58 10.07
N GLN A 175 7.18 5.84 10.47
CA GLN A 175 5.95 6.58 10.77
C GLN A 175 5.96 7.97 10.16
N TYR A 176 4.79 8.46 9.81
CA TYR A 176 4.48 9.85 9.51
C TYR A 176 3.60 10.40 10.64
N CYS A 177 3.88 11.62 11.07
CA CYS A 177 3.05 12.30 12.06
C CYS A 177 2.69 13.69 11.54
N SER A 178 1.41 14.03 11.56
CA SER A 178 0.88 15.26 10.93
C SER A 178 1.35 16.56 11.57
N TRP A 179 1.90 16.50 12.76
CA TRP A 179 2.41 17.69 13.48
C TRP A 179 3.95 17.81 13.56
N TRP A 180 4.67 17.09 12.72
CA TRP A 180 6.14 17.23 12.59
C TRP A 180 6.57 18.35 11.65
#